data_d911ba9feca6ed7cd9f973a987806b75
#
_entry.id   d911ba9feca6ed7cd9f973a987806b75
#
_cell.length_a   1.000
_cell.length_b   1.000
_cell.length_c   1.000
_cell.angle_alpha   90.00
_cell.angle_beta   90.00
_cell.angle_gamma   90.00
#
_symmetry.space_group_name_H-M   'P 1'
#
loop_
_entity.id
_entity.type
_entity.pdbx_description
1 polymer ?
#
loop_
_entity_poly.entity_id
_entity_poly.type
_entity_poly.pdbx_seq_one_letter_code
_entity_poly.pdbx_strand_id
1 'polypeptide(L)'
;MVIQNIMKMFKEIGEMAGGFGKTISFLRTKEKVLLGLSAVLMVGAGFLVNIPAVILGKFVDQMINTENSTFAVAIPSLEIIVGAVLLKEILTVIRKYLVENIATQTEKKLVVKTVGHLLRTDILEFISKYQIGALHGKIFRSIQGVIKFIKLGFLDFFPTFFTAAAAIGIAFYQKPFLASFMILVIPIGLFIVIKQVASQKGIRISLLRGKEEIDGKVIEMMGGLETIRVSDTTDLEIVKVEKIAERLRKIEIKHHVYMMFYDAAKYLNEAFFYVLVVSISIYFAVNGIITKGDILTYSILFMSILTPLRTMHRILDEAHESSIRVNDLDELLLQPMDKSFKISNNNTSGKTSLALEVENLSFVYPQKKEKILDDINLTIKRGEKIGIAGSSGCGKSTFIKIILKLNHGYSGTVNFLGENIKSLSRKTIAEKISYIPQKTYIFSGTIRENVVYSLKSKIGENRIIEALKKANIYKEVMNVLGGLDGKVSENGGNLSGGQKQRLALARLILKSPEVLIFDEATSALDNTNEAIIQKNIEEIFSDKTIIIIAHRLTTLKNADRILVFDKGRIVQEGKFDKLSLNDGLFKEFLEQGEN
;
A
#
# COMPACT_ATOMS: atom_id res chain seq x y z
N MET A 1 -20.79 -23.93 -24.95
CA MET A 1 -20.62 -22.46 -24.85
C MET A 1 -21.44 -21.83 -23.71
N VAL A 2 -22.77 -22.07 -23.63
CA VAL A 2 -23.61 -21.48 -22.55
C VAL A 2 -23.20 -21.98 -21.16
N ILE A 3 -23.00 -23.28 -20.96
CA ILE A 3 -22.61 -23.88 -19.67
C ILE A 3 -21.23 -23.39 -19.21
N GLN A 4 -20.27 -23.26 -20.12
CA GLN A 4 -18.93 -22.69 -19.79
C GLN A 4 -19.03 -21.24 -19.35
N ASN A 5 -19.90 -20.45 -19.97
CA ASN A 5 -20.14 -19.05 -19.57
C ASN A 5 -20.81 -18.95 -18.19
N ILE A 6 -21.77 -19.85 -17.90
CA ILE A 6 -22.40 -19.91 -16.58
C ILE A 6 -21.41 -20.34 -15.50
N MET A 7 -20.58 -21.36 -15.73
CA MET A 7 -19.53 -21.76 -14.78
C MET A 7 -18.50 -20.65 -14.53
N LYS A 8 -18.11 -19.93 -15.58
CA LYS A 8 -17.19 -18.79 -15.46
C LYS A 8 -17.79 -17.65 -14.61
N MET A 9 -19.07 -17.41 -14.75
CA MET A 9 -19.85 -16.46 -14.00
C MET A 9 -19.94 -16.80 -12.50
N PHE A 10 -20.26 -18.05 -12.16
CA PHE A 10 -20.28 -18.50 -10.76
C PHE A 10 -18.89 -18.36 -10.11
N LYS A 11 -17.83 -18.58 -10.87
CA LYS A 11 -16.46 -18.33 -10.40
C LYS A 11 -16.22 -16.86 -10.09
N GLU A 12 -16.70 -15.93 -10.92
CA GLU A 12 -16.54 -14.47 -10.70
C GLU A 12 -17.32 -13.98 -9.48
N ILE A 13 -18.56 -14.43 -9.33
CA ILE A 13 -19.36 -14.15 -8.13
C ILE A 13 -18.65 -14.73 -6.89
N GLY A 14 -18.07 -15.92 -7.00
CA GLY A 14 -17.26 -16.53 -5.95
C GLY A 14 -16.01 -15.70 -5.60
N GLU A 15 -15.31 -15.16 -6.61
CA GLU A 15 -14.16 -14.27 -6.41
C GLU A 15 -14.57 -12.96 -5.70
N MET A 16 -15.71 -12.36 -6.07
CA MET A 16 -16.26 -11.17 -5.40
C MET A 16 -16.71 -11.48 -3.98
N ALA A 17 -17.41 -12.59 -3.78
CA ALA A 17 -17.83 -13.04 -2.44
C ALA A 17 -16.62 -13.35 -1.55
N GLY A 18 -15.56 -13.95 -2.11
CA GLY A 18 -14.28 -14.15 -1.44
C GLY A 18 -13.61 -12.83 -1.04
N GLY A 19 -13.60 -11.84 -1.95
CA GLY A 19 -13.09 -10.49 -1.66
C GLY A 19 -13.89 -9.79 -0.55
N PHE A 20 -15.23 -9.92 -0.56
CA PHE A 20 -16.06 -9.40 0.52
C PHE A 20 -15.80 -10.11 1.85
N GLY A 21 -15.67 -11.45 1.84
CA GLY A 21 -15.31 -12.24 3.01
C GLY A 21 -13.96 -11.82 3.61
N LYS A 22 -12.93 -11.60 2.76
CA LYS A 22 -11.64 -11.05 3.18
C LYS A 22 -11.79 -9.64 3.77
N THR A 23 -12.59 -8.78 3.15
CA THR A 23 -12.87 -7.43 3.67
C THR A 23 -13.46 -7.50 5.09
N ILE A 24 -14.44 -8.36 5.33
CA ILE A 24 -15.02 -8.57 6.66
C ILE A 24 -13.99 -9.17 7.64
N SER A 25 -13.03 -9.96 7.18
CA SER A 25 -11.96 -10.51 8.04
C SER A 25 -11.01 -9.42 8.58
N PHE A 26 -10.82 -8.33 7.87
CA PHE A 26 -10.01 -7.18 8.32
C PHE A 26 -10.68 -6.37 9.44
N LEU A 27 -12.00 -6.51 9.64
CA LEU A 27 -12.76 -5.81 10.67
C LEU A 27 -12.60 -6.45 12.04
N ARG A 28 -12.61 -5.62 13.09
CA ARG A 28 -12.66 -6.07 14.50
C ARG A 28 -14.07 -6.51 14.85
N THR A 29 -14.20 -7.29 15.93
CA THR A 29 -15.51 -7.75 16.44
C THR A 29 -16.48 -6.59 16.68
N LYS A 30 -16.01 -5.48 17.28
CA LYS A 30 -16.84 -4.27 17.50
C LYS A 30 -17.37 -3.68 16.19
N GLU A 31 -16.53 -3.59 15.16
CA GLU A 31 -16.89 -3.07 13.83
C GLU A 31 -17.94 -3.99 13.15
N LYS A 32 -17.78 -5.31 13.29
CA LYS A 32 -18.76 -6.31 12.77
C LYS A 32 -20.11 -6.19 13.45
N VAL A 33 -20.15 -5.97 14.78
CA VAL A 33 -21.40 -5.75 15.52
C VAL A 33 -22.09 -4.47 15.06
N LEU A 34 -21.34 -3.38 14.86
CA LEU A 34 -21.89 -2.13 14.34
C LEU A 34 -22.42 -2.25 12.90
N LEU A 35 -21.78 -3.07 12.06
CA LEU A 35 -22.31 -3.40 10.73
C LEU A 35 -23.61 -4.21 10.84
N GLY A 36 -23.70 -5.15 11.79
CA GLY A 36 -24.95 -5.87 12.09
C GLY A 36 -26.06 -4.92 12.52
N LEU A 37 -25.78 -3.95 13.39
CA LEU A 37 -26.73 -2.92 13.77
C LEU A 37 -27.15 -2.07 12.57
N SER A 38 -26.23 -1.70 11.70
CA SER A 38 -26.56 -0.96 10.47
C SER A 38 -27.49 -1.75 9.55
N ALA A 39 -27.35 -3.09 9.48
CA ALA A 39 -28.24 -3.95 8.72
C ALA A 39 -29.68 -3.95 9.28
N VAL A 40 -29.84 -3.96 10.61
CA VAL A 40 -31.16 -3.83 11.25
C VAL A 40 -31.82 -2.48 10.90
N LEU A 41 -31.03 -1.38 10.93
CA LEU A 41 -31.53 -0.05 10.53
C LEU A 41 -31.96 -0.03 9.05
N MET A 42 -31.27 -0.78 8.17
CA MET A 42 -31.64 -0.89 6.75
C MET A 42 -32.99 -1.60 6.55
N VAL A 43 -33.24 -2.67 7.30
CA VAL A 43 -34.51 -3.38 7.24
C VAL A 43 -35.65 -2.44 7.65
N GLY A 44 -35.51 -1.73 8.79
CA GLY A 44 -36.50 -0.75 9.24
C GLY A 44 -36.73 0.37 8.22
N ALA A 45 -35.67 0.95 7.69
CA ALA A 45 -35.75 1.98 6.65
C ALA A 45 -36.40 1.46 5.35
N GLY A 46 -36.12 0.19 4.97
CA GLY A 46 -36.72 -0.45 3.80
C GLY A 46 -38.25 -0.58 3.88
N PHE A 47 -38.79 -0.89 5.06
CA PHE A 47 -40.24 -0.87 5.28
C PHE A 47 -40.81 0.55 5.23
N LEU A 48 -40.16 1.50 5.90
CA LEU A 48 -40.62 2.90 5.96
C LEU A 48 -40.69 3.57 4.57
N VAL A 49 -39.78 3.25 3.66
CA VAL A 49 -39.78 3.77 2.28
C VAL A 49 -41.06 3.37 1.52
N ASN A 50 -41.62 2.21 1.82
CA ASN A 50 -42.79 1.68 1.10
C ASN A 50 -44.15 2.06 1.76
N ILE A 51 -44.15 2.63 2.96
CA ILE A 51 -45.38 3.10 3.65
C ILE A 51 -46.14 4.13 2.81
N PRO A 52 -45.50 5.15 2.22
CA PRO A 52 -46.19 6.14 1.39
C PRO A 52 -47.01 5.51 0.25
N ALA A 53 -46.49 4.44 -0.38
CA ALA A 53 -47.21 3.73 -1.47
C ALA A 53 -48.56 3.20 -0.99
N VAL A 54 -48.56 2.54 0.18
CA VAL A 54 -49.77 1.93 0.76
C VAL A 54 -50.76 2.98 1.22
N ILE A 55 -50.29 4.02 1.87
CA ILE A 55 -51.13 5.13 2.41
C ILE A 55 -51.75 5.91 1.24
N LEU A 56 -50.98 6.21 0.18
CA LEU A 56 -51.51 6.94 -0.98
C LEU A 56 -52.59 6.13 -1.70
N GLY A 57 -52.41 4.81 -1.83
CA GLY A 57 -53.46 3.96 -2.41
C GLY A 57 -54.75 3.98 -1.61
N LYS A 58 -54.67 3.79 -0.29
CA LYS A 58 -55.85 3.90 0.61
C LYS A 58 -56.50 5.27 0.56
N PHE A 59 -55.68 6.33 0.50
CA PHE A 59 -56.21 7.70 0.37
C PHE A 59 -56.97 7.92 -0.92
N VAL A 60 -56.45 7.41 -2.07
CA VAL A 60 -57.17 7.46 -3.37
C VAL A 60 -58.52 6.75 -3.28
N ASP A 61 -58.60 5.59 -2.63
CA ASP A 61 -59.86 4.87 -2.44
C ASP A 61 -60.84 5.65 -1.55
N GLN A 62 -60.39 6.27 -0.49
CA GLN A 62 -61.20 7.13 0.33
C GLN A 62 -61.76 8.34 -0.45
N MET A 63 -60.94 8.99 -1.26
CA MET A 63 -61.35 10.13 -2.10
C MET A 63 -62.42 9.76 -3.12
N ILE A 64 -62.31 8.57 -3.71
CA ILE A 64 -63.29 8.10 -4.72
C ILE A 64 -64.63 7.70 -4.10
N ASN A 65 -64.63 7.16 -2.87
CA ASN A 65 -65.84 6.66 -2.21
C ASN A 65 -66.57 7.74 -1.38
N THR A 66 -66.04 8.98 -1.26
CA THR A 66 -66.63 10.05 -0.46
C THR A 66 -67.13 11.15 -1.39
N GLU A 67 -68.47 11.34 -1.50
CA GLU A 67 -69.12 12.34 -2.39
C GLU A 67 -68.78 13.80 -2.10
N ASN A 68 -68.32 14.11 -0.85
CA ASN A 68 -67.89 15.44 -0.45
C ASN A 68 -66.49 15.42 0.23
N SER A 69 -65.46 15.00 -0.51
CA SER A 69 -64.10 14.94 0.00
C SER A 69 -63.52 16.37 0.15
N THR A 70 -63.29 16.79 1.37
CA THR A 70 -62.55 18.02 1.70
C THR A 70 -61.08 17.69 1.93
N PHE A 71 -60.18 18.67 1.75
CA PHE A 71 -58.73 18.50 2.02
C PHE A 71 -58.44 17.98 3.44
N ALA A 72 -59.34 18.22 4.40
CA ALA A 72 -59.23 17.74 5.77
C ALA A 72 -59.13 16.19 5.86
N VAL A 73 -59.69 15.43 4.91
CA VAL A 73 -59.60 13.99 4.86
C VAL A 73 -58.20 13.51 4.49
N ALA A 74 -57.41 14.36 3.82
CA ALA A 74 -56.01 14.06 3.44
C ALA A 74 -55.03 14.19 4.60
N ILE A 75 -55.34 15.04 5.60
CA ILE A 75 -54.38 15.43 6.66
C ILE A 75 -53.82 14.20 7.41
N PRO A 76 -54.60 13.23 7.91
CA PRO A 76 -54.06 12.10 8.66
C PRO A 76 -53.13 11.24 7.80
N SER A 77 -53.46 11.05 6.53
CA SER A 77 -52.62 10.29 5.57
C SER A 77 -51.30 11.00 5.30
N LEU A 78 -51.32 12.33 5.15
CA LEU A 78 -50.14 13.15 4.95
C LEU A 78 -49.25 13.18 6.22
N GLU A 79 -49.82 13.26 7.41
CA GLU A 79 -49.08 13.17 8.66
C GLU A 79 -48.33 11.86 8.81
N ILE A 80 -48.98 10.72 8.49
CA ILE A 80 -48.32 9.39 8.52
C ILE A 80 -47.16 9.33 7.49
N ILE A 81 -47.37 9.84 6.28
CA ILE A 81 -46.35 9.88 5.24
C ILE A 81 -45.15 10.74 5.71
N VAL A 82 -45.38 11.94 6.21
CA VAL A 82 -44.36 12.83 6.74
C VAL A 82 -43.58 12.15 7.87
N GLY A 83 -44.29 11.55 8.83
CA GLY A 83 -43.68 10.82 9.93
C GLY A 83 -42.79 9.66 9.46
N ALA A 84 -43.28 8.86 8.51
CA ALA A 84 -42.52 7.76 7.93
C ALA A 84 -41.28 8.25 7.19
N VAL A 85 -41.37 9.31 6.39
CA VAL A 85 -40.24 9.92 5.67
C VAL A 85 -39.22 10.49 6.65
N LEU A 86 -39.61 11.23 7.66
CA LEU A 86 -38.70 11.78 8.68
C LEU A 86 -37.98 10.66 9.44
N LEU A 87 -38.72 9.65 9.91
CA LEU A 87 -38.11 8.52 10.62
C LEU A 87 -37.13 7.75 9.73
N LYS A 88 -37.49 7.51 8.50
CA LYS A 88 -36.61 6.87 7.50
C LYS A 88 -35.33 7.68 7.29
N GLU A 89 -35.40 9.01 7.18
CA GLU A 89 -34.21 9.85 7.03
C GLU A 89 -33.32 9.81 8.27
N ILE A 90 -33.90 9.85 9.47
CA ILE A 90 -33.14 9.70 10.72
C ILE A 90 -32.37 8.36 10.74
N LEU A 91 -33.05 7.25 10.44
CA LEU A 91 -32.42 5.92 10.38
C LEU A 91 -31.31 5.88 9.32
N THR A 92 -31.53 6.53 8.18
CA THR A 92 -30.55 6.62 7.09
C THR A 92 -29.30 7.41 7.50
N VAL A 93 -29.47 8.55 8.19
CA VAL A 93 -28.34 9.36 8.68
C VAL A 93 -27.53 8.59 9.71
N ILE A 94 -28.19 7.96 10.70
CA ILE A 94 -27.50 7.13 11.70
C ILE A 94 -26.71 6.00 11.04
N ARG A 95 -27.33 5.29 10.12
CA ARG A 95 -26.68 4.22 9.36
C ARG A 95 -25.45 4.73 8.59
N LYS A 96 -25.60 5.83 7.82
CA LYS A 96 -24.49 6.42 7.05
C LYS A 96 -23.33 6.79 7.98
N TYR A 97 -23.61 7.41 9.10
CA TYR A 97 -22.59 7.75 10.09
C TYR A 97 -21.86 6.51 10.62
N LEU A 98 -22.60 5.44 10.97
CA LEU A 98 -22.00 4.20 11.46
C LEU A 98 -21.07 3.58 10.41
N VAL A 99 -21.51 3.48 9.17
CA VAL A 99 -20.72 2.88 8.08
C VAL A 99 -19.49 3.72 7.75
N GLU A 100 -19.62 5.05 7.66
CA GLU A 100 -18.48 5.95 7.41
C GLU A 100 -17.46 5.92 8.55
N ASN A 101 -17.91 5.88 9.81
CA ASN A 101 -17.00 5.75 10.95
C ASN A 101 -16.22 4.41 10.92
N ILE A 102 -16.91 3.30 10.58
CA ILE A 102 -16.26 2.00 10.43
C ILE A 102 -15.25 2.03 9.29
N ALA A 103 -15.61 2.60 8.14
CA ALA A 103 -14.77 2.71 6.97
C ALA A 103 -13.48 3.49 7.28
N THR A 104 -13.59 4.68 7.87
CA THR A 104 -12.43 5.53 8.21
C THR A 104 -11.53 4.91 9.30
N GLN A 105 -12.10 4.27 10.31
CA GLN A 105 -11.31 3.55 11.32
C GLN A 105 -10.58 2.36 10.72
N THR A 106 -11.23 1.63 9.81
CA THR A 106 -10.61 0.49 9.10
C THR A 106 -9.49 0.96 8.19
N GLU A 107 -9.68 2.08 7.47
CA GLU A 107 -8.65 2.70 6.64
C GLU A 107 -7.40 3.02 7.46
N LYS A 108 -7.56 3.80 8.56
CA LYS A 108 -6.46 4.12 9.48
C LYS A 108 -5.71 2.87 9.93
N LYS A 109 -6.46 1.84 10.36
CA LYS A 109 -5.88 0.58 10.85
C LYS A 109 -5.10 -0.16 9.76
N LEU A 110 -5.66 -0.24 8.55
CA LEU A 110 -5.02 -0.93 7.43
C LEU A 110 -3.76 -0.20 6.96
N VAL A 111 -3.78 1.14 6.90
CA VAL A 111 -2.56 1.93 6.58
C VAL A 111 -1.45 1.61 7.58
N VAL A 112 -1.72 1.72 8.89
CA VAL A 112 -0.71 1.46 9.93
C VAL A 112 -0.24 0.00 9.88
N LYS A 113 -1.16 -0.97 9.72
CA LYS A 113 -0.82 -2.40 9.64
C LYS A 113 0.03 -2.70 8.41
N THR A 114 -0.35 -2.19 7.25
CA THR A 114 0.34 -2.48 5.97
C THR A 114 1.73 -1.84 5.97
N VAL A 115 1.84 -0.56 6.32
CA VAL A 115 3.15 0.10 6.43
C VAL A 115 4.03 -0.60 7.47
N GLY A 116 3.48 -0.93 8.65
CA GLY A 116 4.22 -1.64 9.69
C GLY A 116 4.66 -3.05 9.27
N HIS A 117 3.89 -3.75 8.43
CA HIS A 117 4.27 -5.03 7.84
C HIS A 117 5.40 -4.87 6.83
N LEU A 118 5.25 -3.94 5.88
CA LEU A 118 6.22 -3.71 4.81
C LEU A 118 7.58 -3.25 5.36
N LEU A 119 7.61 -2.41 6.39
CA LEU A 119 8.86 -2.02 7.07
C LEU A 119 9.58 -3.19 7.78
N ARG A 120 8.90 -4.32 7.97
CA ARG A 120 9.46 -5.54 8.57
C ARG A 120 9.59 -6.70 7.59
N THR A 121 9.26 -6.50 6.34
CA THR A 121 9.39 -7.50 5.28
C THR A 121 10.86 -7.75 4.96
N ASP A 122 11.19 -8.94 4.46
CA ASP A 122 12.51 -9.25 3.94
C ASP A 122 12.85 -8.33 2.77
N ILE A 123 13.86 -7.47 2.97
CA ILE A 123 14.23 -6.43 1.99
C ILE A 123 14.69 -7.05 0.67
N LEU A 124 15.41 -8.18 0.72
CA LEU A 124 15.99 -8.82 -0.46
C LEU A 124 14.90 -9.30 -1.43
N GLU A 125 13.91 -10.04 -0.93
CA GLU A 125 12.80 -10.52 -1.73
C GLU A 125 11.88 -9.36 -2.17
N PHE A 126 11.66 -8.41 -1.28
CA PHE A 126 10.73 -7.30 -1.52
C PHE A 126 11.22 -6.35 -2.61
N ILE A 127 12.48 -5.88 -2.53
CA ILE A 127 13.05 -4.96 -3.54
C ILE A 127 13.18 -5.63 -4.91
N SER A 128 13.41 -6.95 -4.94
CA SER A 128 13.48 -7.69 -6.21
C SER A 128 12.13 -7.78 -6.93
N LYS A 129 11.02 -7.74 -6.18
CA LYS A 129 9.66 -7.95 -6.69
C LYS A 129 8.94 -6.64 -7.02
N TYR A 130 9.20 -5.56 -6.30
CA TYR A 130 8.45 -4.32 -6.40
C TYR A 130 9.35 -3.10 -6.65
N GLN A 131 8.95 -2.28 -7.62
CA GLN A 131 9.51 -0.93 -7.77
C GLN A 131 8.94 -0.01 -6.68
N ILE A 132 9.80 0.64 -5.90
CA ILE A 132 9.40 1.46 -4.73
C ILE A 132 8.40 2.56 -5.12
N GLY A 133 8.59 3.22 -6.26
CA GLY A 133 7.67 4.26 -6.74
C GLY A 133 6.25 3.77 -7.02
N ALA A 134 6.12 2.58 -7.63
CA ALA A 134 4.82 1.95 -7.91
C ALA A 134 4.14 1.42 -6.63
N LEU A 135 4.93 1.05 -5.62
CA LEU A 135 4.45 0.46 -4.38
C LEU A 135 3.54 1.39 -3.58
N HIS A 136 3.90 2.68 -3.47
CA HIS A 136 3.08 3.68 -2.78
C HIS A 136 1.65 3.70 -3.33
N GLY A 137 1.50 3.83 -4.66
CA GLY A 137 0.20 3.81 -5.31
C GLY A 137 -0.54 2.48 -5.11
N LYS A 138 0.17 1.34 -5.16
CA LYS A 138 -0.41 0.00 -4.93
C LYS A 138 -0.98 -0.11 -3.52
N ILE A 139 -0.25 0.32 -2.48
CA ILE A 139 -0.70 0.27 -1.08
C ILE A 139 -2.01 1.04 -0.89
N PHE A 140 -2.03 2.33 -1.28
CA PHE A 140 -3.20 3.17 -1.06
C PHE A 140 -4.41 2.71 -1.88
N ARG A 141 -4.24 2.35 -3.16
CA ARG A 141 -5.32 1.83 -3.98
C ARG A 141 -5.89 0.51 -3.43
N SER A 142 -5.05 -0.37 -2.92
CA SER A 142 -5.49 -1.65 -2.33
C SER A 142 -6.30 -1.44 -1.07
N ILE A 143 -5.89 -0.51 -0.19
CA ILE A 143 -6.65 -0.14 1.01
C ILE A 143 -7.99 0.49 0.63
N GLN A 144 -7.99 1.42 -0.36
CA GLN A 144 -9.23 2.01 -0.87
C GLN A 144 -10.18 0.96 -1.46
N GLY A 145 -9.67 -0.12 -2.04
CA GLY A 145 -10.49 -1.25 -2.47
C GLY A 145 -11.28 -1.88 -1.33
N VAL A 146 -10.66 -2.10 -0.16
CA VAL A 146 -11.34 -2.62 1.04
C VAL A 146 -12.43 -1.65 1.51
N ILE A 147 -12.11 -0.36 1.60
CA ILE A 147 -13.05 0.67 2.05
C ILE A 147 -14.24 0.79 1.10
N LYS A 148 -13.95 0.76 -0.21
CA LYS A 148 -14.98 0.79 -1.26
C LYS A 148 -15.91 -0.42 -1.16
N PHE A 149 -15.41 -1.61 -0.86
CA PHE A 149 -16.25 -2.79 -0.64
C PHE A 149 -17.23 -2.63 0.51
N ILE A 150 -16.77 -2.08 1.66
CA ILE A 150 -17.63 -1.78 2.81
C ILE A 150 -18.75 -0.82 2.39
N LYS A 151 -18.37 0.28 1.71
CA LYS A 151 -19.34 1.30 1.28
C LYS A 151 -20.33 0.77 0.26
N LEU A 152 -19.87 0.07 -0.78
CA LEU A 152 -20.74 -0.56 -1.79
C LEU A 152 -21.75 -1.53 -1.18
N GLY A 153 -21.32 -2.34 -0.19
CA GLY A 153 -22.25 -3.24 0.49
C GLY A 153 -23.27 -2.49 1.34
N PHE A 154 -22.78 -1.66 2.27
CA PHE A 154 -23.61 -1.12 3.34
C PHE A 154 -24.23 0.27 3.08
N LEU A 155 -23.76 1.00 2.07
CA LEU A 155 -24.38 2.27 1.65
C LEU A 155 -25.25 2.10 0.40
N ASP A 156 -24.86 1.22 -0.54
CA ASP A 156 -25.55 1.09 -1.83
C ASP A 156 -26.39 -0.18 -1.94
N PHE A 157 -25.77 -1.38 -1.84
CA PHE A 157 -26.43 -2.66 -2.14
C PHE A 157 -27.50 -3.05 -1.11
N PHE A 158 -27.12 -3.25 0.16
CA PHE A 158 -28.05 -3.74 1.18
C PHE A 158 -29.26 -2.84 1.40
N PRO A 159 -29.14 -1.50 1.43
CA PRO A 159 -30.32 -0.64 1.58
C PRO A 159 -31.33 -0.81 0.46
N THR A 160 -30.87 -0.83 -0.80
CA THR A 160 -31.76 -0.99 -1.95
C THR A 160 -32.36 -2.39 -1.98
N PHE A 161 -31.57 -3.41 -1.62
CA PHE A 161 -32.04 -4.78 -1.50
C PHE A 161 -33.15 -4.93 -0.45
N PHE A 162 -32.97 -4.40 0.76
CA PHE A 162 -33.97 -4.48 1.82
C PHE A 162 -35.23 -3.67 1.48
N THR A 163 -35.08 -2.54 0.77
CA THR A 163 -36.23 -1.77 0.28
C THR A 163 -37.06 -2.57 -0.72
N ALA A 164 -36.42 -3.25 -1.67
CA ALA A 164 -37.11 -4.11 -2.64
C ALA A 164 -37.74 -5.35 -1.97
N ALA A 165 -37.01 -5.98 -1.04
CA ALA A 165 -37.52 -7.12 -0.28
C ALA A 165 -38.77 -6.72 0.55
N ALA A 166 -38.77 -5.56 1.18
CA ALA A 166 -39.94 -5.02 1.88
C ALA A 166 -41.10 -4.73 0.93
N ALA A 167 -40.83 -4.13 -0.25
CA ALA A 167 -41.87 -3.90 -1.27
C ALA A 167 -42.51 -5.21 -1.74
N ILE A 168 -41.70 -6.24 -2.01
CA ILE A 168 -42.18 -7.58 -2.38
C ILE A 168 -43.02 -8.16 -1.23
N GLY A 169 -42.52 -8.11 0.01
CA GLY A 169 -43.25 -8.64 1.17
C GLY A 169 -44.62 -7.97 1.37
N ILE A 170 -44.69 -6.63 1.25
CA ILE A 170 -45.94 -5.88 1.32
C ILE A 170 -46.88 -6.25 0.18
N ALA A 171 -46.36 -6.35 -1.05
CA ALA A 171 -47.16 -6.73 -2.23
C ALA A 171 -47.76 -8.14 -2.09
N PHE A 172 -46.97 -9.11 -1.61
CA PHE A 172 -47.46 -10.48 -1.36
C PHE A 172 -48.51 -10.56 -0.25
N TYR A 173 -48.29 -9.79 0.83
CA TYR A 173 -49.24 -9.77 1.94
C TYR A 173 -50.62 -9.26 1.51
N GLN A 174 -50.68 -8.27 0.61
CA GLN A 174 -51.95 -7.70 0.15
C GLN A 174 -52.60 -8.53 -0.96
N LYS A 175 -51.91 -8.81 -2.06
CA LYS A 175 -52.44 -9.56 -3.24
C LYS A 175 -51.33 -10.43 -3.85
N PRO A 176 -51.19 -11.70 -3.42
CA PRO A 176 -50.10 -12.60 -3.83
C PRO A 176 -50.02 -12.82 -5.36
N PHE A 177 -51.18 -12.89 -6.03
CA PHE A 177 -51.22 -13.11 -7.46
C PHE A 177 -50.58 -11.97 -8.25
N LEU A 178 -50.88 -10.72 -7.91
CA LEU A 178 -50.27 -9.55 -8.56
C LEU A 178 -48.78 -9.44 -8.25
N ALA A 179 -48.38 -9.71 -7.01
CA ALA A 179 -46.98 -9.73 -6.59
C ALA A 179 -46.13 -10.75 -7.37
N SER A 180 -46.75 -11.89 -7.76
CA SER A 180 -46.06 -12.91 -8.58
C SER A 180 -45.64 -12.38 -9.95
N PHE A 181 -46.44 -11.52 -10.58
CA PHE A 181 -46.05 -10.88 -11.84
C PHE A 181 -44.94 -9.85 -11.65
N MET A 182 -44.94 -9.14 -10.52
CA MET A 182 -43.90 -8.16 -10.22
C MET A 182 -42.53 -8.81 -10.07
N ILE A 183 -42.44 -10.02 -9.54
CA ILE A 183 -41.17 -10.73 -9.33
C ILE A 183 -40.55 -11.22 -10.64
N LEU A 184 -41.34 -11.48 -11.69
CA LEU A 184 -40.84 -12.00 -12.97
C LEU A 184 -39.78 -11.09 -13.64
N VAL A 185 -39.76 -9.78 -13.31
CA VAL A 185 -38.74 -8.85 -13.80
C VAL A 185 -37.33 -9.19 -13.28
N ILE A 186 -37.25 -9.79 -12.07
CA ILE A 186 -35.97 -10.04 -11.38
C ILE A 186 -35.10 -11.06 -12.11
N PRO A 187 -35.57 -12.30 -12.43
CA PRO A 187 -34.71 -13.29 -13.08
C PRO A 187 -34.22 -12.84 -14.46
N ILE A 188 -35.05 -12.14 -15.24
CA ILE A 188 -34.66 -11.65 -16.55
C ILE A 188 -33.66 -10.48 -16.40
N GLY A 189 -33.96 -9.51 -15.53
CA GLY A 189 -33.07 -8.41 -15.23
C GLY A 189 -31.70 -8.87 -14.69
N LEU A 190 -31.71 -9.83 -13.76
CA LEU A 190 -30.49 -10.43 -13.22
C LEU A 190 -29.68 -11.16 -14.30
N PHE A 191 -30.34 -11.92 -15.19
CA PHE A 191 -29.65 -12.56 -16.31
C PHE A 191 -28.94 -11.55 -17.23
N ILE A 192 -29.62 -10.44 -17.56
CA ILE A 192 -29.00 -9.35 -18.36
C ILE A 192 -27.78 -8.77 -17.65
N VAL A 193 -27.89 -8.43 -16.36
CA VAL A 193 -26.81 -7.87 -15.55
C VAL A 193 -25.61 -8.82 -15.47
N ILE A 194 -25.87 -10.09 -15.23
CA ILE A 194 -24.82 -11.11 -15.13
C ILE A 194 -24.08 -11.26 -16.46
N LYS A 195 -24.82 -11.32 -17.58
CA LYS A 195 -24.22 -11.38 -18.92
C LYS A 195 -23.40 -10.12 -19.23
N GLN A 196 -23.88 -8.94 -18.80
CA GLN A 196 -23.17 -7.67 -18.90
C GLN A 196 -21.82 -7.75 -18.18
N VAL A 197 -21.81 -8.16 -16.89
CA VAL A 197 -20.59 -8.26 -16.07
C VAL A 197 -19.59 -9.25 -16.69
N ALA A 198 -20.05 -10.45 -17.05
CA ALA A 198 -19.20 -11.49 -17.63
C ALA A 198 -18.56 -11.07 -18.97
N SER A 199 -19.26 -10.29 -19.79
CA SER A 199 -18.73 -9.81 -21.08
C SER A 199 -17.61 -8.79 -20.94
N GLN A 200 -17.49 -8.12 -19.79
CA GLN A 200 -16.58 -6.98 -19.57
C GLN A 200 -15.31 -7.32 -18.79
N LYS A 201 -15.16 -8.53 -18.25
CA LYS A 201 -14.03 -8.90 -17.37
C LYS A 201 -12.66 -8.57 -17.96
N GLY A 202 -12.37 -9.03 -19.18
CA GLY A 202 -11.07 -8.80 -19.83
C GLY A 202 -10.78 -7.31 -20.11
N ILE A 203 -11.81 -6.58 -20.48
CA ILE A 203 -11.71 -5.14 -20.79
C ILE A 203 -11.38 -4.35 -19.52
N ARG A 204 -12.03 -4.65 -18.40
CA ARG A 204 -11.78 -3.98 -17.11
C ARG A 204 -10.37 -4.18 -16.60
N ILE A 205 -9.87 -5.41 -16.65
CA ILE A 205 -8.49 -5.72 -16.25
C ILE A 205 -7.51 -4.94 -17.14
N SER A 206 -7.78 -4.88 -18.44
CA SER A 206 -6.94 -4.11 -19.38
C SER A 206 -6.96 -2.62 -19.10
N LEU A 207 -8.13 -2.05 -18.74
CA LEU A 207 -8.25 -0.64 -18.34
C LEU A 207 -7.50 -0.36 -17.05
N LEU A 208 -7.63 -1.22 -16.03
CA LEU A 208 -6.95 -1.06 -14.75
C LEU A 208 -5.42 -1.09 -14.94
N ARG A 209 -4.90 -2.10 -15.65
CA ARG A 209 -3.47 -2.22 -15.95
C ARG A 209 -2.95 -1.07 -16.80
N GLY A 210 -3.73 -0.61 -17.77
CA GLY A 210 -3.33 0.52 -18.60
C GLY A 210 -3.26 1.85 -17.84
N LYS A 211 -4.14 2.06 -16.85
CA LYS A 211 -4.02 3.21 -15.93
C LYS A 211 -2.76 3.11 -15.06
N GLU A 212 -2.43 1.91 -14.58
CA GLU A 212 -1.19 1.67 -13.84
C GLU A 212 0.06 1.89 -14.70
N GLU A 213 0.00 1.55 -16.00
CA GLU A 213 1.08 1.79 -16.96
C GLU A 213 1.33 3.29 -17.17
N ILE A 214 0.25 4.11 -17.30
CA ILE A 214 0.38 5.57 -17.37
C ILE A 214 0.98 6.14 -16.09
N ASP A 215 0.46 5.74 -14.92
CA ASP A 215 0.97 6.20 -13.63
C ASP A 215 2.47 5.89 -13.50
N GLY A 216 2.88 4.65 -13.85
CA GLY A 216 4.28 4.24 -13.84
C GLY A 216 5.15 5.08 -14.78
N LYS A 217 4.65 5.36 -16.00
CA LYS A 217 5.38 6.18 -16.98
C LYS A 217 5.52 7.64 -16.53
N VAL A 218 4.48 8.22 -15.95
CA VAL A 218 4.53 9.58 -15.40
C VAL A 218 5.56 9.67 -14.25
N ILE A 219 5.58 8.70 -13.33
CA ILE A 219 6.56 8.67 -12.24
C ILE A 219 7.99 8.57 -12.79
N GLU A 220 8.22 7.71 -13.80
CA GLU A 220 9.52 7.56 -14.47
C GLU A 220 9.98 8.89 -15.08
N MET A 221 9.09 9.57 -15.81
CA MET A 221 9.39 10.86 -16.45
C MET A 221 9.66 11.96 -15.42
N MET A 222 8.89 12.03 -14.33
CA MET A 222 9.14 12.99 -13.26
C MET A 222 10.48 12.76 -12.58
N GLY A 223 10.86 11.48 -12.38
CA GLY A 223 12.18 11.13 -11.85
C GLY A 223 13.35 11.46 -12.79
N GLY A 224 13.10 11.43 -14.11
CA GLY A 224 14.09 11.75 -15.15
C GLY A 224 13.97 13.15 -15.76
N LEU A 225 13.22 14.08 -15.13
CA LEU A 225 12.86 15.37 -15.72
C LEU A 225 14.07 16.19 -16.18
N GLU A 226 15.15 16.24 -15.40
CA GLU A 226 16.38 16.94 -15.79
C GLU A 226 16.99 16.34 -17.05
N THR A 227 17.08 15.01 -17.13
CA THR A 227 17.62 14.29 -18.30
C THR A 227 16.77 14.57 -19.55
N ILE A 228 15.44 14.52 -19.43
CA ILE A 228 14.51 14.81 -20.52
C ILE A 228 14.73 16.22 -21.05
N ARG A 229 14.86 17.22 -20.17
CA ARG A 229 15.06 18.62 -20.55
C ARG A 229 16.44 18.88 -21.14
N VAL A 230 17.49 18.33 -20.54
CA VAL A 230 18.86 18.50 -21.06
C VAL A 230 19.04 17.83 -22.42
N SER A 231 18.35 16.70 -22.63
CA SER A 231 18.40 15.97 -23.91
C SER A 231 17.39 16.48 -24.97
N ASP A 232 16.58 17.48 -24.64
CA ASP A 232 15.52 18.02 -25.51
C ASP A 232 14.58 16.95 -26.09
N THR A 233 14.24 15.96 -25.24
CA THR A 233 13.38 14.82 -25.65
C THR A 233 11.94 14.94 -25.15
N THR A 234 11.51 16.13 -24.74
CA THR A 234 10.18 16.38 -24.14
C THR A 234 9.05 15.88 -25.05
N ASP A 235 9.07 16.25 -26.33
CA ASP A 235 8.02 15.87 -27.28
C ASP A 235 8.00 14.37 -27.54
N LEU A 236 9.16 13.71 -27.55
CA LEU A 236 9.25 12.25 -27.70
C LEU A 236 8.60 11.52 -26.52
N GLU A 237 8.80 12.00 -25.30
CA GLU A 237 8.18 11.43 -24.11
C GLU A 237 6.67 11.68 -24.07
N ILE A 238 6.20 12.87 -24.47
CA ILE A 238 4.77 13.20 -24.61
C ILE A 238 4.09 12.23 -25.59
N VAL A 239 4.69 12.00 -26.77
CA VAL A 239 4.16 11.05 -27.77
C VAL A 239 4.06 9.62 -27.22
N LYS A 240 4.99 9.19 -26.35
CA LYS A 240 4.90 7.86 -25.71
C LYS A 240 3.67 7.77 -24.79
N VAL A 241 3.42 8.81 -23.98
CA VAL A 241 2.23 8.85 -23.10
C VAL A 241 0.96 8.92 -23.93
N GLU A 242 0.93 9.74 -24.99
CA GLU A 242 -0.21 9.85 -25.89
C GLU A 242 -0.60 8.50 -26.52
N LYS A 243 0.37 7.70 -26.96
CA LYS A 243 0.11 6.37 -27.50
C LYS A 243 -0.57 5.44 -26.47
N ILE A 244 -0.14 5.48 -25.22
CA ILE A 244 -0.74 4.67 -24.14
C ILE A 244 -2.16 5.19 -23.86
N ALA A 245 -2.32 6.50 -23.71
CA ALA A 245 -3.61 7.14 -23.45
C ALA A 245 -4.62 6.87 -24.58
N GLU A 246 -4.20 6.96 -25.86
CA GLU A 246 -5.07 6.68 -27.00
C GLU A 246 -5.49 5.20 -27.07
N ARG A 247 -4.58 4.28 -26.75
CA ARG A 247 -4.93 2.86 -26.61
C ARG A 247 -5.99 2.65 -25.53
N LEU A 248 -5.83 3.29 -24.37
CA LEU A 248 -6.81 3.22 -23.28
C LEU A 248 -8.15 3.83 -23.70
N ARG A 249 -8.14 5.01 -24.32
CA ARG A 249 -9.35 5.66 -24.83
C ARG A 249 -10.17 4.73 -25.74
N LYS A 250 -9.50 4.03 -26.67
CA LYS A 250 -10.17 3.06 -27.56
C LYS A 250 -10.81 1.90 -26.81
N ILE A 251 -10.13 1.38 -25.80
CA ILE A 251 -10.66 0.29 -24.94
C ILE A 251 -11.85 0.80 -24.12
N GLU A 252 -11.75 2.02 -23.57
CA GLU A 252 -12.78 2.64 -22.74
C GLU A 252 -14.05 2.94 -23.54
N ILE A 253 -13.93 3.50 -24.76
CA ILE A 253 -15.07 3.71 -25.66
C ILE A 253 -15.74 2.40 -26.00
N LYS A 254 -14.96 1.37 -26.35
CA LYS A 254 -15.52 0.04 -26.62
C LYS A 254 -16.28 -0.52 -25.41
N HIS A 255 -15.74 -0.34 -24.21
CA HIS A 255 -16.41 -0.72 -22.97
C HIS A 255 -17.76 0.01 -22.82
N HIS A 256 -17.77 1.33 -22.94
CA HIS A 256 -18.97 2.13 -22.79
C HIS A 256 -20.06 1.79 -23.83
N VAL A 257 -19.68 1.57 -25.08
CA VAL A 257 -20.64 1.16 -26.12
C VAL A 257 -21.34 -0.16 -25.77
N TYR A 258 -20.58 -1.18 -25.30
CA TYR A 258 -21.21 -2.43 -24.83
C TYR A 258 -22.14 -2.20 -23.65
N MET A 259 -21.73 -1.33 -22.70
CA MET A 259 -22.56 -0.99 -21.55
C MET A 259 -23.88 -0.35 -21.94
N MET A 260 -23.88 0.57 -22.91
CA MET A 260 -25.08 1.22 -23.43
C MET A 260 -26.11 0.20 -23.97
N PHE A 261 -25.66 -0.83 -24.70
CA PHE A 261 -26.57 -1.86 -25.21
C PHE A 261 -27.19 -2.70 -24.09
N TYR A 262 -26.42 -3.07 -23.06
CA TYR A 262 -26.95 -3.79 -21.92
C TYR A 262 -27.90 -2.93 -21.08
N ASP A 263 -27.60 -1.65 -20.93
CA ASP A 263 -28.48 -0.72 -20.22
C ASP A 263 -29.81 -0.54 -20.98
N ALA A 264 -29.77 -0.39 -22.29
CA ALA A 264 -30.98 -0.37 -23.12
C ALA A 264 -31.81 -1.66 -22.95
N ALA A 265 -31.18 -2.83 -22.94
CA ALA A 265 -31.88 -4.10 -22.73
C ALA A 265 -32.55 -4.19 -21.33
N LYS A 266 -31.88 -3.66 -20.29
CA LYS A 266 -32.46 -3.56 -18.94
C LYS A 266 -33.67 -2.64 -18.90
N TYR A 267 -33.55 -1.44 -19.47
CA TYR A 267 -34.64 -0.48 -19.51
C TYR A 267 -35.86 -1.02 -20.29
N LEU A 268 -35.63 -1.72 -21.38
CA LEU A 268 -36.72 -2.38 -22.12
C LEU A 268 -37.42 -3.48 -21.30
N ASN A 269 -36.64 -4.29 -20.58
CA ASN A 269 -37.16 -5.28 -19.65
C ASN A 269 -38.02 -4.63 -18.54
N GLU A 270 -37.47 -3.58 -17.89
CA GLU A 270 -38.19 -2.86 -16.85
C GLU A 270 -39.47 -2.19 -17.36
N ALA A 271 -39.43 -1.53 -18.51
CA ALA A 271 -40.58 -0.88 -19.13
C ALA A 271 -41.68 -1.90 -19.51
N PHE A 272 -41.28 -3.04 -20.07
CA PHE A 272 -42.20 -4.10 -20.41
C PHE A 272 -42.97 -4.60 -19.17
N PHE A 273 -42.23 -4.95 -18.10
CA PHE A 273 -42.88 -5.46 -16.87
C PHE A 273 -43.65 -4.35 -16.13
N TYR A 274 -43.21 -3.08 -16.19
CA TYR A 274 -43.99 -1.99 -15.63
C TYR A 274 -45.35 -1.84 -16.31
N VAL A 275 -45.35 -1.79 -17.64
CA VAL A 275 -46.61 -1.72 -18.42
C VAL A 275 -47.47 -2.96 -18.16
N LEU A 276 -46.87 -4.15 -18.09
CA LEU A 276 -47.62 -5.40 -17.78
C LEU A 276 -48.29 -5.35 -16.40
N VAL A 277 -47.53 -4.96 -15.34
CA VAL A 277 -48.06 -4.88 -13.97
C VAL A 277 -49.18 -3.84 -13.88
N VAL A 278 -49.00 -2.65 -14.49
CA VAL A 278 -50.04 -1.60 -14.51
C VAL A 278 -51.26 -2.07 -15.30
N SER A 279 -51.09 -2.71 -16.45
CA SER A 279 -52.23 -3.24 -17.26
C SER A 279 -53.04 -4.30 -16.52
N ILE A 280 -52.33 -5.25 -15.86
CA ILE A 280 -52.99 -6.28 -15.03
C ILE A 280 -53.71 -5.64 -13.84
N SER A 281 -53.09 -4.61 -13.20
CA SER A 281 -53.71 -3.90 -12.09
C SER A 281 -54.98 -3.18 -12.53
N ILE A 282 -54.98 -2.52 -13.70
CA ILE A 282 -56.17 -1.86 -14.25
C ILE A 282 -57.23 -2.90 -14.56
N TYR A 283 -56.90 -4.01 -15.21
CA TYR A 283 -57.86 -5.09 -15.52
C TYR A 283 -58.52 -5.63 -14.26
N PHE A 284 -57.75 -5.87 -13.18
CA PHE A 284 -58.28 -6.33 -11.89
C PHE A 284 -59.14 -5.27 -11.18
N ALA A 285 -58.78 -4.00 -11.27
CA ALA A 285 -59.57 -2.92 -10.70
C ALA A 285 -60.92 -2.74 -11.41
N VAL A 286 -60.96 -2.85 -12.75
CA VAL A 286 -62.19 -2.80 -13.54
C VAL A 286 -63.12 -3.98 -13.19
N ASN A 287 -62.57 -5.17 -12.95
CA ASN A 287 -63.33 -6.35 -12.54
C ASN A 287 -63.63 -6.43 -11.02
N GLY A 288 -63.32 -5.40 -10.25
CA GLY A 288 -63.61 -5.34 -8.81
C GLY A 288 -62.76 -6.27 -7.93
N ILE A 289 -61.68 -6.87 -8.46
CA ILE A 289 -60.75 -7.77 -7.74
C ILE A 289 -59.83 -6.99 -6.78
N ILE A 290 -59.43 -5.79 -7.18
CA ILE A 290 -58.65 -4.85 -6.42
C ILE A 290 -59.31 -3.46 -6.43
N THR A 291 -58.87 -2.57 -5.52
CA THR A 291 -59.39 -1.19 -5.49
C THR A 291 -58.69 -0.31 -6.54
N LYS A 292 -59.25 0.85 -6.85
CA LYS A 292 -58.62 1.81 -7.78
C LYS A 292 -57.33 2.37 -7.21
N GLY A 293 -57.25 2.55 -5.90
CA GLY A 293 -56.05 2.98 -5.18
C GLY A 293 -54.94 1.94 -5.17
N ASP A 294 -55.28 0.65 -5.27
CA ASP A 294 -54.31 -0.42 -5.38
C ASP A 294 -53.45 -0.28 -6.65
N ILE A 295 -53.97 0.28 -7.74
CA ILE A 295 -53.20 0.51 -8.98
C ILE A 295 -51.99 1.40 -8.66
N LEU A 296 -52.20 2.47 -7.88
CA LEU A 296 -51.13 3.39 -7.46
C LEU A 296 -50.14 2.71 -6.49
N THR A 297 -50.67 1.97 -5.51
CA THR A 297 -49.86 1.20 -4.56
C THR A 297 -48.90 0.26 -5.27
N TYR A 298 -49.38 -0.59 -6.16
CA TYR A 298 -48.56 -1.57 -6.86
C TYR A 298 -47.61 -0.94 -7.87
N SER A 299 -48.00 0.18 -8.49
CA SER A 299 -47.09 0.96 -9.36
C SER A 299 -45.87 1.49 -8.60
N ILE A 300 -46.07 2.06 -7.41
CA ILE A 300 -44.99 2.59 -6.58
C ILE A 300 -44.14 1.47 -5.97
N LEU A 301 -44.76 0.39 -5.46
CA LEU A 301 -44.04 -0.78 -4.94
C LEU A 301 -43.19 -1.43 -6.02
N PHE A 302 -43.66 -1.51 -7.26
CA PHE A 302 -42.93 -2.07 -8.37
C PHE A 302 -41.67 -1.22 -8.68
N MET A 303 -41.76 0.12 -8.65
CA MET A 303 -40.60 1.00 -8.79
C MET A 303 -39.54 0.74 -7.71
N SER A 304 -39.96 0.45 -6.47
CA SER A 304 -39.03 0.08 -5.40
C SER A 304 -38.30 -1.25 -5.68
N ILE A 305 -38.96 -2.23 -6.37
CA ILE A 305 -38.33 -3.48 -6.78
C ILE A 305 -37.34 -3.28 -7.90
N LEU A 306 -37.54 -2.32 -8.80
CA LEU A 306 -36.63 -2.04 -9.91
C LEU A 306 -35.33 -1.36 -9.45
N THR A 307 -35.34 -0.62 -8.35
CA THR A 307 -34.20 0.17 -7.89
C THR A 307 -32.90 -0.63 -7.75
N PRO A 308 -32.84 -1.80 -7.08
CA PRO A 308 -31.61 -2.59 -7.00
C PRO A 308 -31.16 -3.15 -8.36
N LEU A 309 -32.10 -3.48 -9.27
CA LEU A 309 -31.75 -3.96 -10.62
C LEU A 309 -31.04 -2.86 -11.44
N ARG A 310 -31.48 -1.61 -11.30
CA ARG A 310 -30.87 -0.44 -11.98
C ARG A 310 -29.43 -0.20 -11.54
N THR A 311 -29.14 -0.36 -10.24
CA THR A 311 -27.83 -0.08 -9.67
C THR A 311 -26.90 -1.29 -9.68
N MET A 312 -27.42 -2.50 -9.85
CA MET A 312 -26.69 -3.76 -9.67
C MET A 312 -25.43 -3.86 -10.53
N HIS A 313 -25.48 -3.43 -11.82
CA HIS A 313 -24.33 -3.52 -12.70
C HIS A 313 -23.16 -2.65 -12.18
N ARG A 314 -23.45 -1.40 -11.76
CA ARG A 314 -22.43 -0.52 -11.18
C ARG A 314 -21.82 -1.12 -9.92
N ILE A 315 -22.68 -1.66 -9.03
CA ILE A 315 -22.24 -2.28 -7.78
C ILE A 315 -21.35 -3.50 -8.06
N LEU A 316 -21.73 -4.36 -9.01
CA LEU A 316 -20.95 -5.54 -9.37
C LEU A 316 -19.62 -5.16 -10.04
N ASP A 317 -19.62 -4.12 -10.88
CA ASP A 317 -18.42 -3.60 -11.52
C ASP A 317 -17.41 -3.08 -10.50
N GLU A 318 -17.88 -2.23 -9.61
CA GLU A 318 -17.05 -1.65 -8.57
C GLU A 318 -16.63 -2.70 -7.53
N ALA A 319 -17.48 -3.69 -7.23
CA ALA A 319 -17.15 -4.80 -6.36
C ALA A 319 -16.06 -5.70 -6.97
N HIS A 320 -16.12 -5.97 -8.29
CA HIS A 320 -15.07 -6.74 -8.96
C HIS A 320 -13.71 -6.02 -8.91
N GLU A 321 -13.68 -4.71 -9.25
CA GLU A 321 -12.47 -3.90 -9.11
C GLU A 321 -11.94 -3.90 -7.68
N SER A 322 -12.83 -3.71 -6.70
CA SER A 322 -12.48 -3.74 -5.28
C SER A 322 -11.93 -5.11 -4.85
N SER A 323 -12.47 -6.21 -5.38
CA SER A 323 -11.98 -7.57 -5.10
C SER A 323 -10.54 -7.77 -5.55
N ILE A 324 -10.17 -7.27 -6.74
CA ILE A 324 -8.79 -7.31 -7.23
C ILE A 324 -7.87 -6.55 -6.27
N ARG A 325 -8.28 -5.34 -5.86
CA ARG A 325 -7.50 -4.51 -4.94
C ARG A 325 -7.37 -5.11 -3.54
N VAL A 326 -8.40 -5.78 -3.04
CA VAL A 326 -8.36 -6.53 -1.77
C VAL A 326 -7.35 -7.69 -1.86
N ASN A 327 -7.31 -8.39 -2.98
CA ASN A 327 -6.33 -9.46 -3.21
C ASN A 327 -4.89 -8.90 -3.30
N ASP A 328 -4.68 -7.73 -3.93
CA ASP A 328 -3.39 -7.05 -3.94
C ASP A 328 -2.93 -6.70 -2.52
N LEU A 329 -3.84 -6.22 -1.66
CA LEU A 329 -3.53 -5.94 -0.25
C LEU A 329 -3.16 -7.22 0.51
N ASP A 330 -3.90 -8.29 0.28
CA ASP A 330 -3.62 -9.60 0.89
C ASP A 330 -2.24 -10.12 0.46
N GLU A 331 -1.90 -10.00 -0.83
CA GLU A 331 -0.57 -10.36 -1.36
C GLU A 331 0.54 -9.54 -0.68
N LEU A 332 0.34 -8.24 -0.48
CA LEU A 332 1.30 -7.39 0.23
C LEU A 332 1.48 -7.82 1.70
N LEU A 333 0.39 -8.18 2.38
CA LEU A 333 0.41 -8.63 3.78
C LEU A 333 0.92 -10.06 3.96
N LEU A 334 0.96 -10.86 2.89
CA LEU A 334 1.53 -12.21 2.87
C LEU A 334 3.03 -12.24 2.59
N GLN A 335 3.65 -11.09 2.23
CA GLN A 335 5.10 -11.05 2.02
C GLN A 335 5.84 -11.54 3.28
N PRO A 336 6.92 -12.33 3.11
CA PRO A 336 7.64 -12.87 4.24
C PRO A 336 8.26 -11.76 5.09
N MET A 337 8.08 -11.85 6.39
CA MET A 337 8.71 -10.92 7.33
C MET A 337 10.14 -11.36 7.63
N ASP A 338 11.04 -10.40 7.75
CA ASP A 338 12.39 -10.65 8.27
C ASP A 338 12.31 -11.27 9.68
N LYS A 339 12.82 -12.50 9.78
CA LYS A 339 12.77 -13.30 11.02
C LYS A 339 13.47 -12.61 12.19
N SER A 340 14.42 -11.71 11.92
CA SER A 340 15.16 -10.98 12.96
C SER A 340 14.31 -10.08 13.84
N PHE A 341 13.13 -9.64 13.35
CA PHE A 341 12.16 -8.88 14.14
C PHE A 341 11.39 -9.73 15.17
N LYS A 342 11.38 -11.06 15.01
CA LYS A 342 10.70 -11.99 15.92
C LYS A 342 11.62 -12.56 17.01
N ILE A 343 12.94 -12.38 16.86
CA ILE A 343 13.93 -12.86 17.82
C ILE A 343 13.90 -11.92 19.04
N SER A 344 13.76 -12.49 20.23
CA SER A 344 13.91 -11.75 21.50
C SER A 344 15.35 -11.29 21.67
N ASN A 345 15.55 -10.18 22.39
CA ASN A 345 16.89 -9.64 22.65
C ASN A 345 17.76 -10.66 23.37
N ASN A 346 18.85 -11.06 22.73
CA ASN A 346 19.93 -11.76 23.40
C ASN A 346 20.91 -10.69 23.89
N ASN A 347 21.28 -10.73 25.17
CA ASN A 347 22.40 -9.96 25.66
C ASN A 347 23.66 -10.62 25.11
N THR A 348 24.30 -9.97 24.11
CA THR A 348 25.61 -10.37 23.62
C THR A 348 26.64 -10.10 24.72
N SER A 349 26.78 -11.02 25.65
CA SER A 349 27.73 -10.93 26.75
C SER A 349 28.95 -11.84 26.54
N GLY A 350 29.19 -12.27 25.31
CA GLY A 350 30.36 -13.08 24.99
C GLY A 350 31.67 -12.33 25.25
N LYS A 351 32.48 -12.82 26.16
CA LYS A 351 33.87 -12.37 26.42
C LYS A 351 34.81 -12.82 25.29
N THR A 352 34.41 -12.66 24.03
CA THR A 352 35.28 -12.99 22.89
C THR A 352 36.13 -11.80 22.50
N SER A 353 37.37 -12.05 22.10
CA SER A 353 38.28 -11.03 21.53
C SER A 353 37.95 -10.70 20.08
N LEU A 354 37.03 -11.47 19.43
CA LEU A 354 36.64 -11.27 18.06
C LEU A 354 35.38 -10.38 17.96
N ALA A 355 35.41 -9.45 17.02
CA ALA A 355 34.24 -8.66 16.63
C ALA A 355 33.40 -9.36 15.57
N LEU A 356 34.10 -10.00 14.60
CA LEU A 356 33.48 -10.74 13.51
C LEU A 356 34.31 -11.98 13.18
N GLU A 357 33.63 -13.10 12.97
CA GLU A 357 34.22 -14.35 12.49
C GLU A 357 33.33 -14.91 11.39
N VAL A 358 33.93 -15.17 10.26
CA VAL A 358 33.25 -15.65 9.04
C VAL A 358 33.94 -16.89 8.55
N GLU A 359 33.17 -17.98 8.36
CA GLU A 359 33.67 -19.26 7.90
C GLU A 359 32.86 -19.75 6.70
N ASN A 360 33.54 -20.05 5.59
CA ASN A 360 33.02 -20.62 4.34
C ASN A 360 31.77 -19.88 3.81
N LEU A 361 31.76 -18.54 3.94
CA LEU A 361 30.62 -17.73 3.55
C LEU A 361 30.48 -17.67 2.03
N SER A 362 29.39 -18.21 1.51
CA SER A 362 29.02 -18.09 0.10
C SER A 362 27.58 -17.58 -0.04
N PHE A 363 27.34 -16.77 -1.10
CA PHE A 363 26.03 -16.16 -1.33
C PHE A 363 25.70 -16.01 -2.81
N VAL A 364 24.44 -16.31 -3.15
CA VAL A 364 23.84 -16.13 -4.48
C VAL A 364 22.54 -15.32 -4.33
N TYR A 365 22.35 -14.30 -5.16
CA TYR A 365 21.05 -13.59 -5.19
C TYR A 365 19.97 -14.51 -5.80
N PRO A 366 18.72 -14.46 -5.30
CA PRO A 366 17.64 -15.36 -5.74
C PRO A 366 17.39 -15.38 -7.25
N GLN A 367 17.71 -14.28 -7.94
CA GLN A 367 17.50 -14.13 -9.39
C GLN A 367 18.76 -14.41 -10.23
N LYS A 368 19.90 -14.73 -9.60
CA LYS A 368 21.17 -15.01 -10.26
C LYS A 368 21.58 -16.46 -10.03
N LYS A 369 22.38 -17.01 -10.97
CA LYS A 369 22.95 -18.35 -10.83
C LYS A 369 24.40 -18.30 -10.32
N GLU A 370 25.06 -17.17 -10.46
CA GLU A 370 26.46 -16.99 -10.09
C GLU A 370 26.62 -16.62 -8.62
N LYS A 371 27.62 -17.16 -7.97
CA LYS A 371 28.02 -16.78 -6.62
C LYS A 371 28.58 -15.36 -6.63
N ILE A 372 28.03 -14.51 -5.81
CA ILE A 372 28.55 -13.14 -5.59
C ILE A 372 29.59 -13.13 -4.45
N LEU A 373 29.44 -14.04 -3.49
CA LEU A 373 30.48 -14.36 -2.51
C LEU A 373 30.75 -15.85 -2.60
N ASP A 374 32.02 -16.23 -2.59
CA ASP A 374 32.44 -17.61 -2.73
C ASP A 374 33.58 -17.92 -1.75
N ASP A 375 33.25 -18.69 -0.72
CA ASP A 375 34.17 -19.21 0.29
C ASP A 375 34.97 -18.11 1.03
N ILE A 376 34.28 -17.10 1.55
CA ILE A 376 34.91 -16.05 2.37
C ILE A 376 35.20 -16.60 3.77
N ASN A 377 36.47 -16.53 4.16
CA ASN A 377 36.96 -16.86 5.47
C ASN A 377 37.69 -15.64 6.06
N LEU A 378 37.27 -15.17 7.25
CA LEU A 378 37.77 -13.93 7.83
C LEU A 378 37.53 -13.87 9.33
N THR A 379 38.50 -13.37 10.08
CA THR A 379 38.38 -13.00 11.49
C THR A 379 38.75 -11.55 11.69
N ILE A 380 37.95 -10.79 12.43
CA ILE A 380 38.23 -9.40 12.80
C ILE A 380 38.24 -9.30 14.32
N LYS A 381 39.32 -8.77 14.90
CA LYS A 381 39.45 -8.56 16.34
C LYS A 381 38.69 -7.33 16.80
N ARG A 382 38.32 -7.27 18.07
CA ARG A 382 37.74 -6.04 18.65
C ARG A 382 38.76 -4.93 18.64
N GLY A 383 38.37 -3.71 18.24
CA GLY A 383 39.24 -2.56 18.09
C GLY A 383 40.07 -2.54 16.80
N GLU A 384 39.99 -3.58 15.97
CA GLU A 384 40.76 -3.64 14.71
C GLU A 384 40.13 -2.74 13.64
N LYS A 385 40.97 -2.03 12.88
CA LYS A 385 40.60 -1.21 11.72
C LYS A 385 40.88 -1.97 10.42
N ILE A 386 39.84 -2.40 9.72
CA ILE A 386 39.93 -3.17 8.50
C ILE A 386 39.59 -2.31 7.27
N GLY A 387 40.49 -2.31 6.29
CA GLY A 387 40.22 -1.78 4.97
C GLY A 387 39.69 -2.86 4.03
N ILE A 388 38.71 -2.56 3.19
CA ILE A 388 38.22 -3.43 2.13
C ILE A 388 38.41 -2.73 0.80
N ALA A 389 39.27 -3.30 -0.05
CA ALA A 389 39.56 -2.85 -1.42
C ALA A 389 39.03 -3.85 -2.46
N GLY A 390 38.87 -3.42 -3.69
CA GLY A 390 38.47 -4.29 -4.81
C GLY A 390 37.67 -3.56 -5.87
N SER A 391 37.55 -4.13 -7.05
CA SER A 391 36.80 -3.59 -8.18
C SER A 391 35.30 -3.42 -7.88
N SER A 392 34.61 -2.60 -8.69
CA SER A 392 33.16 -2.48 -8.59
C SER A 392 32.48 -3.82 -8.92
N GLY A 393 31.51 -4.24 -8.12
CA GLY A 393 30.80 -5.50 -8.32
C GLY A 393 31.46 -6.76 -7.76
N CYS A 394 32.68 -6.70 -7.17
CA CYS A 394 33.39 -7.88 -6.64
C CYS A 394 32.79 -8.48 -5.35
N GLY A 395 31.68 -7.93 -4.81
CA GLY A 395 30.96 -8.52 -3.66
C GLY A 395 31.04 -7.72 -2.34
N LYS A 396 31.81 -6.63 -2.21
CA LYS A 396 32.01 -5.83 -0.97
C LYS A 396 30.69 -5.43 -0.31
N SER A 397 29.82 -4.75 -1.05
CA SER A 397 28.52 -4.28 -0.50
C SER A 397 27.58 -5.44 -0.16
N THR A 398 27.69 -6.57 -0.85
CA THR A 398 26.93 -7.79 -0.52
C THR A 398 27.40 -8.38 0.81
N PHE A 399 28.70 -8.42 1.04
CA PHE A 399 29.30 -8.85 2.30
C PHE A 399 28.80 -7.98 3.48
N ILE A 400 28.86 -6.66 3.31
CA ILE A 400 28.34 -5.72 4.35
C ILE A 400 26.84 -5.94 4.59
N LYS A 401 26.03 -6.11 3.55
CA LYS A 401 24.59 -6.38 3.71
C LYS A 401 24.30 -7.67 4.50
N ILE A 402 25.16 -8.68 4.40
CA ILE A 402 25.05 -9.91 5.22
C ILE A 402 25.39 -9.60 6.69
N ILE A 403 26.48 -8.87 6.97
CA ILE A 403 26.86 -8.46 8.32
C ILE A 403 25.77 -7.57 8.96
N LEU A 404 25.12 -6.72 8.18
CA LEU A 404 23.99 -5.90 8.60
C LEU A 404 22.69 -6.70 8.73
N LYS A 405 22.73 -8.01 8.44
CA LYS A 405 21.56 -8.89 8.43
C LYS A 405 20.44 -8.38 7.52
N LEU A 406 20.78 -7.75 6.40
CA LEU A 406 19.86 -7.32 5.35
C LEU A 406 19.69 -8.38 4.25
N ASN A 407 20.73 -9.20 4.02
CA ASN A 407 20.70 -10.32 3.10
C ASN A 407 20.69 -11.64 3.89
N HIS A 408 19.74 -12.51 3.56
CA HIS A 408 19.58 -13.83 4.14
C HIS A 408 19.87 -14.92 3.09
N GLY A 409 19.89 -16.18 3.50
CA GLY A 409 20.03 -17.30 2.55
C GLY A 409 21.46 -17.60 2.11
N TYR A 410 22.48 -17.10 2.82
CA TYR A 410 23.88 -17.46 2.63
C TYR A 410 24.22 -18.81 3.26
N SER A 411 25.20 -19.53 2.71
CA SER A 411 25.86 -20.70 3.29
C SER A 411 27.08 -20.29 4.12
N GLY A 412 27.52 -21.16 5.02
CA GLY A 412 28.59 -20.87 5.97
C GLY A 412 28.11 -20.23 7.27
N THR A 413 29.06 -19.81 8.10
CA THR A 413 28.84 -19.25 9.43
C THR A 413 29.32 -17.81 9.50
N VAL A 414 28.53 -16.95 10.13
CA VAL A 414 28.92 -15.56 10.45
C VAL A 414 28.60 -15.35 11.93
N ASN A 415 29.63 -15.19 12.72
CA ASN A 415 29.54 -14.91 14.15
C ASN A 415 29.87 -13.42 14.39
N PHE A 416 29.01 -12.74 15.13
CA PHE A 416 29.17 -11.35 15.52
C PHE A 416 29.25 -11.25 17.04
N LEU A 417 30.36 -10.73 17.56
CA LEU A 417 30.65 -10.66 19.00
C LEU A 417 30.52 -12.01 19.72
N GLY A 418 30.85 -13.11 19.02
CA GLY A 418 30.82 -14.48 19.54
C GLY A 418 29.47 -15.20 19.37
N GLU A 419 28.45 -14.57 18.81
CA GLU A 419 27.16 -15.20 18.57
C GLU A 419 26.84 -15.25 17.06
N ASN A 420 26.20 -16.36 16.64
CA ASN A 420 25.79 -16.50 15.25
C ASN A 420 24.80 -15.38 14.88
N ILE A 421 25.07 -14.64 13.82
CA ILE A 421 24.26 -13.49 13.40
C ILE A 421 22.82 -13.90 13.06
N LYS A 422 22.56 -15.16 12.68
CA LYS A 422 21.22 -15.67 12.42
C LYS A 422 20.35 -15.68 13.66
N SER A 423 20.95 -15.86 14.86
CA SER A 423 20.26 -15.87 16.16
C SER A 423 20.04 -14.48 16.76
N LEU A 424 20.70 -13.44 16.25
CA LEU A 424 20.61 -12.08 16.79
C LEU A 424 19.33 -11.37 16.35
N SER A 425 18.75 -10.57 17.26
CA SER A 425 17.59 -9.73 16.94
C SER A 425 18.00 -8.52 16.07
N ARG A 426 17.05 -7.99 15.28
CA ARG A 426 17.26 -6.73 14.55
C ARG A 426 17.66 -5.59 15.48
N LYS A 427 17.09 -5.56 16.68
CA LYS A 427 17.41 -4.55 17.70
C LYS A 427 18.86 -4.64 18.14
N THR A 428 19.37 -5.86 18.43
CA THR A 428 20.76 -6.08 18.84
C THR A 428 21.74 -5.62 17.75
N ILE A 429 21.51 -6.03 16.48
CA ILE A 429 22.32 -5.58 15.35
C ILE A 429 22.29 -4.05 15.23
N ALA A 430 21.10 -3.45 15.28
CA ALA A 430 20.96 -2.00 15.17
C ALA A 430 21.57 -1.24 16.34
N GLU A 431 21.70 -1.79 17.53
CA GLU A 431 22.37 -1.16 18.68
C GLU A 431 23.88 -1.28 18.60
N LYS A 432 24.41 -2.41 18.12
CA LYS A 432 25.83 -2.74 18.13
C LYS A 432 26.58 -2.34 16.86
N ILE A 433 25.92 -2.27 15.72
CA ILE A 433 26.53 -1.86 14.45
C ILE A 433 25.98 -0.51 14.00
N SER A 434 26.82 0.34 13.42
CA SER A 434 26.40 1.49 12.63
C SER A 434 27.03 1.45 11.25
N TYR A 435 26.25 1.88 10.28
CA TYR A 435 26.61 1.86 8.86
C TYR A 435 26.34 3.22 8.23
N ILE A 436 27.35 3.78 7.58
CA ILE A 436 27.22 4.96 6.71
C ILE A 436 27.36 4.46 5.27
N PRO A 437 26.27 4.48 4.49
CA PRO A 437 26.30 4.07 3.09
C PRO A 437 26.92 5.16 2.20
N GLN A 438 27.33 4.78 1.00
CA GLN A 438 27.82 5.69 -0.05
C GLN A 438 26.82 6.83 -0.33
N LYS A 439 25.52 6.53 -0.45
CA LYS A 439 24.46 7.52 -0.57
C LYS A 439 23.71 7.63 0.76
N THR A 440 24.03 8.66 1.52
CA THR A 440 23.39 8.92 2.82
C THR A 440 21.96 9.41 2.64
N TYR A 441 21.00 8.76 3.29
CA TYR A 441 19.60 9.17 3.31
C TYR A 441 19.32 10.13 4.48
N ILE A 442 18.74 11.29 4.17
CA ILE A 442 18.30 12.29 5.14
C ILE A 442 16.79 12.45 5.02
N PHE A 443 16.09 12.30 6.14
CA PHE A 443 14.63 12.42 6.17
C PHE A 443 14.19 13.88 6.14
N SER A 444 13.03 14.15 5.55
CA SER A 444 12.37 15.45 5.73
C SER A 444 12.02 15.68 7.19
N GLY A 445 12.18 16.92 7.66
CA GLY A 445 12.00 17.26 9.07
C GLY A 445 12.99 18.32 9.52
N THR A 446 13.47 18.25 10.75
CA THR A 446 14.50 19.17 11.28
C THR A 446 15.89 18.53 11.30
N ILE A 447 16.94 19.36 11.41
CA ILE A 447 18.31 18.89 11.64
C ILE A 447 18.35 18.05 12.93
N ARG A 448 17.71 18.51 14.01
CA ARG A 448 17.59 17.80 15.29
C ARG A 448 17.04 16.40 15.11
N GLU A 449 15.86 16.26 14.46
CA GLU A 449 15.23 14.97 14.20
C GLU A 449 16.14 14.04 13.41
N ASN A 450 16.84 14.57 12.44
CA ASN A 450 17.79 13.80 11.64
C ASN A 450 19.00 13.33 12.44
N VAL A 451 19.56 14.13 13.31
CA VAL A 451 20.75 13.77 14.11
C VAL A 451 20.41 12.74 15.19
N VAL A 452 19.23 12.83 15.83
CA VAL A 452 18.80 11.86 16.86
C VAL A 452 18.05 10.66 16.32
N TYR A 453 17.89 10.51 15.00
CA TYR A 453 17.04 9.52 14.35
C TYR A 453 17.23 8.07 14.81
N SER A 454 18.47 7.68 15.14
CA SER A 454 18.78 6.31 15.57
C SER A 454 18.59 6.06 17.07
N LEU A 455 18.22 7.07 17.84
CA LEU A 455 18.18 7.05 19.29
C LEU A 455 16.75 6.90 19.82
N LYS A 456 16.57 6.06 20.84
CA LYS A 456 15.25 5.81 21.46
C LYS A 456 14.97 6.72 22.65
N SER A 457 16.01 7.31 23.27
CA SER A 457 15.90 8.19 24.43
C SER A 457 16.03 9.65 24.01
N LYS A 458 15.38 10.53 24.74
CA LYS A 458 15.61 11.98 24.60
C LYS A 458 17.05 12.31 24.99
N ILE A 459 17.74 13.02 24.12
CA ILE A 459 19.12 13.45 24.33
C ILE A 459 19.13 14.97 24.56
N GLY A 460 19.94 15.39 25.55
CA GLY A 460 20.12 16.80 25.82
C GLY A 460 20.79 17.51 24.65
N GLU A 461 20.41 18.76 24.44
CA GLU A 461 20.88 19.61 23.33
C GLU A 461 22.39 19.72 23.26
N ASN A 462 23.07 19.85 24.41
CA ASN A 462 24.54 19.92 24.49
C ASN A 462 25.22 18.73 23.81
N ARG A 463 24.69 17.50 23.97
CA ARG A 463 25.24 16.30 23.33
C ARG A 463 25.05 16.32 21.81
N ILE A 464 23.95 16.89 21.33
CA ILE A 464 23.69 17.07 19.89
C ILE A 464 24.69 18.06 19.32
N ILE A 465 24.88 19.20 19.99
CA ILE A 465 25.85 20.23 19.60
C ILE A 465 27.28 19.67 19.57
N GLU A 466 27.64 18.88 20.57
CA GLU A 466 28.95 18.21 20.62
C GLU A 466 29.19 17.27 19.45
N ALA A 467 28.16 16.46 19.12
CA ALA A 467 28.23 15.57 17.97
C ALA A 467 28.36 16.33 16.64
N LEU A 468 27.65 17.46 16.49
CA LEU A 468 27.76 18.32 15.30
C LEU A 468 29.15 18.97 15.19
N LYS A 469 29.74 19.38 16.32
CA LYS A 469 31.11 19.90 16.36
C LYS A 469 32.13 18.83 15.94
N LYS A 470 32.00 17.61 16.50
CA LYS A 470 32.87 16.48 16.17
C LYS A 470 32.70 16.02 14.71
N ALA A 471 31.50 16.17 14.13
CA ALA A 471 31.22 15.91 12.72
C ALA A 471 31.61 17.08 11.79
N ASN A 472 32.21 18.14 12.31
CA ASN A 472 32.63 19.34 11.57
C ASN A 472 31.50 20.00 10.75
N ILE A 473 30.26 20.05 11.29
CA ILE A 473 29.11 20.68 10.62
C ILE A 473 28.42 21.74 11.49
N TYR A 474 28.79 21.89 12.74
CA TYR A 474 28.11 22.76 13.70
C TYR A 474 27.95 24.21 13.20
N LYS A 475 29.02 24.81 12.68
CA LYS A 475 28.99 26.21 12.18
C LYS A 475 28.00 26.39 11.04
N GLU A 476 27.94 25.43 10.10
CA GLU A 476 27.02 25.46 8.96
C GLU A 476 25.57 25.28 9.43
N VAL A 477 25.34 24.37 10.38
CA VAL A 477 24.01 24.15 10.94
C VAL A 477 23.51 25.43 11.62
N MET A 478 24.34 26.08 12.45
CA MET A 478 23.88 27.24 13.22
C MET A 478 23.72 28.50 12.37
N ASN A 479 24.63 28.73 11.40
CA ASN A 479 24.72 29.99 10.67
C ASN A 479 24.00 29.97 9.32
N VAL A 480 23.86 28.80 8.69
CA VAL A 480 23.35 28.67 7.32
C VAL A 480 22.06 27.87 7.26
N LEU A 481 21.95 26.79 8.04
CA LEU A 481 20.82 25.83 7.94
C LEU A 481 19.66 26.11 8.93
N GLY A 482 19.71 27.24 9.66
CA GLY A 482 18.63 27.64 10.58
C GLY A 482 18.68 26.96 11.96
N GLY A 483 19.87 26.51 12.40
CA GLY A 483 20.08 25.88 13.69
C GLY A 483 19.58 24.44 13.76
N LEU A 484 19.38 23.95 14.97
CA LEU A 484 18.89 22.57 15.19
C LEU A 484 17.47 22.34 14.66
N ASP A 485 16.64 23.35 14.65
CA ASP A 485 15.25 23.30 14.18
C ASP A 485 15.12 23.71 12.70
N GLY A 486 16.26 23.95 12.03
CA GLY A 486 16.34 24.19 10.59
C GLY A 486 15.74 23.05 9.79
N LYS A 487 14.90 23.40 8.79
CA LYS A 487 14.15 22.43 8.00
C LYS A 487 15.00 21.77 6.92
N VAL A 488 14.86 20.48 6.83
CA VAL A 488 15.44 19.62 5.80
C VAL A 488 14.34 19.15 4.86
N SER A 489 14.51 19.38 3.56
CA SER A 489 13.57 18.93 2.54
C SER A 489 13.68 17.42 2.28
N GLU A 490 12.78 16.88 1.47
CA GLU A 490 12.77 15.47 1.12
C GLU A 490 14.14 15.03 0.56
N ASN A 491 14.62 13.90 1.07
CA ASN A 491 15.94 13.33 0.75
C ASN A 491 17.11 14.33 0.94
N GLY A 492 16.92 15.35 1.80
CA GLY A 492 17.91 16.38 2.03
C GLY A 492 18.21 17.24 0.80
N GLY A 493 17.22 17.51 -0.06
CA GLY A 493 17.40 18.23 -1.32
C GLY A 493 18.02 19.61 -1.18
N ASN A 494 17.88 20.25 -0.01
CA ASN A 494 18.51 21.53 0.35
C ASN A 494 19.89 21.40 1.00
N LEU A 495 20.47 20.20 1.06
CA LEU A 495 21.79 19.94 1.65
C LEU A 495 22.77 19.46 0.57
N SER A 496 24.02 19.91 0.65
CA SER A 496 25.09 19.37 -0.18
C SER A 496 25.42 17.90 0.19
N GLY A 497 26.07 17.16 -0.72
CA GLY A 497 26.52 15.78 -0.45
C GLY A 497 27.38 15.68 0.80
N GLY A 498 28.34 16.59 0.98
CA GLY A 498 29.18 16.65 2.16
C GLY A 498 28.44 16.98 3.46
N GLN A 499 27.43 17.87 3.41
CA GLN A 499 26.56 18.13 4.56
C GLN A 499 25.76 16.91 4.98
N LYS A 500 25.19 16.15 4.02
CA LYS A 500 24.48 14.88 4.29
C LYS A 500 25.40 13.86 4.97
N GLN A 501 26.62 13.69 4.48
CA GLN A 501 27.59 12.77 5.07
C GLN A 501 27.99 13.19 6.48
N ARG A 502 28.25 14.48 6.73
CA ARG A 502 28.60 14.99 8.07
C ARG A 502 27.42 14.89 9.05
N LEU A 503 26.18 15.07 8.61
CA LEU A 503 25.00 14.80 9.46
C LEU A 503 24.87 13.32 9.81
N ALA A 504 25.15 12.41 8.87
CA ALA A 504 25.17 10.98 9.18
C ALA A 504 26.29 10.61 10.16
N LEU A 505 27.45 11.26 10.06
CA LEU A 505 28.52 11.09 11.04
C LEU A 505 28.09 11.58 12.43
N ALA A 506 27.39 12.71 12.53
CA ALA A 506 26.82 13.16 13.81
C ALA A 506 25.86 12.15 14.43
N ARG A 507 24.97 11.51 13.63
CA ARG A 507 24.10 10.39 14.07
C ARG A 507 24.93 9.25 14.69
N LEU A 508 26.01 8.89 14.01
CA LEU A 508 26.89 7.79 14.39
C LEU A 508 27.63 8.09 15.70
N ILE A 509 28.14 9.31 15.85
CA ILE A 509 28.82 9.77 17.06
C ILE A 509 27.91 9.69 18.29
N LEU A 510 26.64 10.13 18.15
CA LEU A 510 25.67 10.05 19.24
C LEU A 510 25.31 8.63 19.63
N LYS A 511 25.32 7.70 18.68
CA LYS A 511 24.96 6.30 18.90
C LYS A 511 26.07 5.49 19.56
N SER A 512 27.34 5.78 19.26
CA SER A 512 28.54 5.12 19.79
C SER A 512 28.49 3.58 19.75
N PRO A 513 28.40 2.95 18.56
CA PRO A 513 28.28 1.50 18.41
C PRO A 513 29.60 0.78 18.74
N GLU A 514 29.58 -0.58 18.77
CA GLU A 514 30.80 -1.40 18.92
C GLU A 514 31.54 -1.60 17.59
N VAL A 515 30.79 -1.69 16.48
CA VAL A 515 31.32 -1.88 15.14
C VAL A 515 30.80 -0.77 14.22
N LEU A 516 31.69 -0.12 13.51
CA LEU A 516 31.40 0.93 12.53
C LEU A 516 31.75 0.43 11.14
N ILE A 517 30.84 0.69 10.21
CA ILE A 517 31.04 0.35 8.79
C ILE A 517 30.88 1.63 7.96
N PHE A 518 31.93 2.00 7.26
CA PHE A 518 31.98 3.14 6.35
C PHE A 518 32.05 2.62 4.91
N ASP A 519 31.03 2.88 4.10
CA ASP A 519 30.99 2.51 2.70
C ASP A 519 31.13 3.80 1.85
N GLU A 520 32.37 4.11 1.46
CA GLU A 520 32.73 5.35 0.74
C GLU A 520 32.23 6.64 1.40
N ALA A 521 32.18 6.65 2.71
CA ALA A 521 31.50 7.69 3.50
C ALA A 521 32.14 9.09 3.41
N THR A 522 33.30 9.25 2.78
CA THR A 522 34.01 10.52 2.61
C THR A 522 34.09 10.98 1.16
N SER A 523 33.53 10.22 0.22
CA SER A 523 33.65 10.46 -1.23
C SER A 523 33.09 11.81 -1.73
N ALA A 524 32.13 12.40 -0.99
CA ALA A 524 31.52 13.69 -1.32
C ALA A 524 32.14 14.87 -0.54
N LEU A 525 33.24 14.66 0.19
CA LEU A 525 33.94 15.68 0.94
C LEU A 525 35.13 16.23 0.13
N ASP A 526 35.43 17.51 0.34
CA ASP A 526 36.68 18.09 -0.08
C ASP A 526 37.86 17.59 0.79
N ASN A 527 39.05 17.61 0.27
CA ASN A 527 40.24 17.04 0.92
C ASN A 527 40.49 17.60 2.33
N THR A 528 40.16 18.88 2.57
CA THR A 528 40.34 19.52 3.90
C THR A 528 39.37 18.96 4.93
N ASN A 529 38.06 18.85 4.57
CA ASN A 529 37.05 18.27 5.45
C ASN A 529 37.25 16.76 5.62
N GLU A 530 37.71 16.06 4.60
CA GLU A 530 38.01 14.63 4.67
C GLU A 530 39.11 14.36 5.72
N ALA A 531 40.25 15.12 5.69
CA ALA A 531 41.34 14.96 6.65
C ALA A 531 40.89 15.22 8.10
N ILE A 532 40.10 16.29 8.33
CA ILE A 532 39.58 16.62 9.66
C ILE A 532 38.66 15.49 10.16
N ILE A 533 37.78 14.98 9.30
CA ILE A 533 36.82 13.94 9.67
C ILE A 533 37.52 12.61 9.93
N GLN A 534 38.50 12.24 9.12
CA GLN A 534 39.31 11.03 9.37
C GLN A 534 40.02 11.12 10.74
N LYS A 535 40.66 12.23 11.04
CA LYS A 535 41.25 12.43 12.34
C LYS A 535 40.23 12.31 13.47
N ASN A 536 39.08 12.97 13.36
CA ASN A 536 38.03 12.90 14.37
C ASN A 536 37.49 11.47 14.54
N ILE A 537 37.32 10.69 13.45
CA ILE A 537 36.92 9.29 13.52
C ILE A 537 37.94 8.46 14.28
N GLU A 538 39.22 8.65 14.01
CA GLU A 538 40.32 7.93 14.66
C GLU A 538 40.40 8.23 16.17
N GLU A 539 40.20 9.49 16.56
CA GLU A 539 40.21 9.91 17.98
C GLU A 539 38.95 9.43 18.73
N ILE A 540 37.76 9.62 18.14
CA ILE A 540 36.49 9.33 18.82
C ILE A 540 36.23 7.81 18.94
N PHE A 541 36.68 7.03 17.97
CA PHE A 541 36.40 5.61 17.87
C PHE A 541 37.67 4.74 17.96
N SER A 542 38.68 5.21 18.67
CA SER A 542 39.96 4.51 18.83
C SER A 542 39.86 3.13 19.47
N ASP A 543 38.82 2.92 20.30
CA ASP A 543 38.48 1.65 20.97
C ASP A 543 37.48 0.77 20.20
N LYS A 544 36.99 1.21 19.04
CA LYS A 544 35.95 0.54 18.27
C LYS A 544 36.52 -0.22 17.08
N THR A 545 35.82 -1.26 16.68
CA THR A 545 36.10 -1.98 15.44
C THR A 545 35.57 -1.17 14.25
N ILE A 546 36.42 -0.93 13.26
CA ILE A 546 36.09 -0.11 12.09
C ILE A 546 36.31 -0.92 10.82
N ILE A 547 35.32 -0.95 9.95
CA ILE A 547 35.40 -1.54 8.60
C ILE A 547 35.21 -0.41 7.59
N ILE A 548 36.20 -0.16 6.75
CA ILE A 548 36.21 0.91 5.74
C ILE A 548 36.24 0.30 4.36
N ILE A 549 35.21 0.55 3.55
CA ILE A 549 35.22 0.29 2.12
C ILE A 549 35.61 1.61 1.45
N ALA A 550 36.70 1.62 0.71
CA ALA A 550 37.17 2.82 0.05
C ALA A 550 37.41 2.61 -1.45
N HIS A 551 37.02 3.60 -2.24
CA HIS A 551 37.40 3.73 -3.64
C HIS A 551 38.79 4.38 -3.77
N ARG A 552 39.11 5.34 -2.90
CA ARG A 552 40.44 5.94 -2.80
C ARG A 552 41.26 5.10 -1.85
N LEU A 553 42.24 4.36 -2.37
CA LEU A 553 43.06 3.44 -1.56
C LEU A 553 43.90 4.18 -0.51
N THR A 554 44.22 5.45 -0.73
CA THR A 554 44.92 6.30 0.23
C THR A 554 44.18 6.43 1.57
N THR A 555 42.83 6.32 1.58
CA THR A 555 42.03 6.33 2.82
C THR A 555 42.23 5.08 3.68
N LEU A 556 42.78 4.00 3.11
CA LEU A 556 43.08 2.75 3.81
C LEU A 556 44.49 2.73 4.43
N LYS A 557 45.28 3.79 4.27
CA LYS A 557 46.69 3.85 4.75
C LYS A 557 46.83 3.58 6.25
N ASN A 558 45.84 4.04 7.03
CA ASN A 558 45.82 3.88 8.50
C ASN A 558 45.05 2.63 8.97
N ALA A 559 44.67 1.71 8.07
CA ALA A 559 44.08 0.45 8.45
C ALA A 559 45.13 -0.53 8.99
N ASP A 560 44.77 -1.27 10.07
CA ASP A 560 45.65 -2.29 10.62
C ASP A 560 45.88 -3.42 9.62
N ARG A 561 44.86 -3.71 8.80
CA ARG A 561 44.83 -4.77 7.78
C ARG A 561 43.87 -4.41 6.64
N ILE A 562 44.26 -4.72 5.43
CA ILE A 562 43.46 -4.54 4.21
C ILE A 562 43.14 -5.89 3.62
N LEU A 563 41.88 -6.05 3.22
CA LEU A 563 41.36 -7.21 2.51
C LEU A 563 41.06 -6.80 1.06
N VAL A 564 41.62 -7.52 0.10
CA VAL A 564 41.39 -7.28 -1.31
C VAL A 564 40.39 -8.29 -1.83
N PHE A 565 39.24 -7.79 -2.26
CA PHE A 565 38.17 -8.61 -2.84
C PHE A 565 38.29 -8.64 -4.37
N ASP A 566 38.25 -9.85 -4.93
CA ASP A 566 38.05 -10.07 -6.35
C ASP A 566 37.12 -11.27 -6.60
N LYS A 567 36.15 -11.10 -7.52
CA LYS A 567 35.18 -12.12 -7.94
C LYS A 567 34.55 -12.90 -6.78
N GLY A 568 34.21 -12.20 -5.71
CA GLY A 568 33.55 -12.80 -4.54
C GLY A 568 34.47 -13.48 -3.54
N ARG A 569 35.79 -13.40 -3.70
CA ARG A 569 36.79 -14.00 -2.80
C ARG A 569 37.74 -12.95 -2.23
N ILE A 570 38.38 -13.24 -1.10
CA ILE A 570 39.51 -12.46 -0.57
C ILE A 570 40.77 -13.05 -1.21
N VAL A 571 41.43 -12.27 -2.07
CA VAL A 571 42.60 -12.71 -2.84
C VAL A 571 43.93 -12.24 -2.26
N GLN A 572 43.93 -11.13 -1.53
CA GLN A 572 45.10 -10.61 -0.84
C GLN A 572 44.70 -10.04 0.54
N GLU A 573 45.61 -10.12 1.49
CA GLU A 573 45.47 -9.61 2.84
C GLU A 573 46.80 -9.11 3.39
N GLY A 574 46.82 -7.93 3.97
CA GLY A 574 48.06 -7.37 4.55
C GLY A 574 47.94 -5.91 4.98
N LYS A 575 49.05 -5.35 5.47
CA LYS A 575 49.16 -3.90 5.73
C LYS A 575 49.33 -3.14 4.41
N PHE A 576 48.96 -1.87 4.41
CA PHE A 576 49.06 -0.99 3.24
C PHE A 576 50.45 -1.02 2.61
N ASP A 577 51.52 -0.78 3.38
CA ASP A 577 52.88 -0.73 2.87
C ASP A 577 53.36 -2.06 2.25
N LYS A 578 52.90 -3.19 2.84
CA LYS A 578 53.26 -4.52 2.32
C LYS A 578 52.54 -4.83 1.00
N LEU A 579 51.27 -4.45 0.89
CA LEU A 579 50.48 -4.68 -0.29
C LEU A 579 50.82 -3.75 -1.45
N SER A 580 51.28 -2.52 -1.14
CA SER A 580 51.72 -1.54 -2.15
C SER A 580 53.02 -1.92 -2.81
N LEU A 581 53.89 -2.64 -2.09
CA LEU A 581 55.21 -3.07 -2.61
C LEU A 581 55.16 -4.41 -3.34
N ASN A 582 54.26 -5.29 -2.93
CA ASN A 582 54.15 -6.63 -3.52
C ASN A 582 53.28 -6.61 -4.79
N ASP A 583 53.76 -7.34 -5.82
CA ASP A 583 52.99 -7.52 -7.05
C ASP A 583 51.63 -8.17 -6.75
N GLY A 584 50.55 -7.59 -7.29
CA GLY A 584 49.21 -8.10 -7.16
C GLY A 584 48.14 -7.03 -7.34
N LEU A 585 46.89 -7.42 -7.22
CA LEU A 585 45.71 -6.59 -7.50
C LEU A 585 45.68 -5.27 -6.72
N PHE A 586 46.15 -5.25 -5.47
CA PHE A 586 46.18 -4.01 -4.67
C PHE A 586 47.14 -2.95 -5.28
N LYS A 587 48.33 -3.38 -5.71
CA LYS A 587 49.31 -2.52 -6.40
C LYS A 587 48.77 -2.02 -7.75
N GLU A 588 48.14 -2.89 -8.51
CA GLU A 588 47.47 -2.53 -9.78
C GLU A 588 46.39 -1.46 -9.58
N PHE A 589 45.58 -1.59 -8.51
CA PHE A 589 44.58 -0.59 -8.19
C PHE A 589 45.17 0.77 -7.73
N LEU A 590 46.32 0.74 -7.06
CA LEU A 590 47.04 1.99 -6.69
C LEU A 590 47.58 2.70 -7.94
N GLU A 591 48.22 1.97 -8.86
CA GLU A 591 48.76 2.51 -10.11
C GLU A 591 47.67 3.07 -11.02
N GLN A 592 46.48 2.44 -11.06
CA GLN A 592 45.32 2.91 -11.82
C GLN A 592 44.62 4.13 -11.18
N GLY A 593 44.74 4.31 -9.88
CA GLY A 593 44.11 5.41 -9.14
C GLY A 593 45.00 6.68 -9.03
N GLU A 594 46.28 6.61 -9.41
CA GLU A 594 47.18 7.74 -9.50
C GLU A 594 47.19 8.46 -10.87
N ASN A 595 46.47 7.91 -11.87
CA ASN A 595 46.20 8.53 -13.15
C ASN A 595 44.75 9.06 -13.22
#